data_36e1abfc5f560e9fc36afdcef3febef9
#
_entry.id   36e1abfc5f560e9fc36afdcef3febef9
#
_cell.length_a   1.000
_cell.length_b   1.000
_cell.length_c   1.000
_cell.angle_alpha   90.00
_cell.angle_beta   90.00
_cell.angle_gamma   90.00
#
_symmetry.space_group_name_H-M   'P 1'
#
loop_
_entity.id
_entity.type
_entity.pdbx_description
1 polymer ?
#
loop_
_entity_poly.entity_id
_entity_poly.type
_entity_poly.pdbx_seq_one_letter_code
_entity_poly.pdbx_strand_id
1 'polypeptide(L)'
;IEAEKGISRDVVLDALESALISAYKKHFGAVHDISVVFDEESGAIRIIAHKKVVEEVLDRETEISLDDARKVSGKYDIGDTVEIEVTPASFGRIAAQTARQVVLQRIHEAEREKMVSEYSDRENDIATAVVRRIERRNVMLEIDGTESVLMPNEQVRADRYKVGERYKVFVIE
;
A
#
# COMPACT_ATOMS: atom_id res chain seq x y z
N ILE A 1 -12.79 -5.42 -5.89
CA ILE A 1 -11.68 -4.46 -6.04
C ILE A 1 -11.03 -4.64 -7.42
N GLU A 2 -10.65 -5.86 -7.80
CA GLU A 2 -10.04 -6.14 -9.11
C GLU A 2 -10.97 -5.75 -10.26
N ALA A 3 -12.24 -6.18 -10.23
CA ALA A 3 -13.23 -5.89 -11.27
C ALA A 3 -13.68 -4.41 -11.34
N GLU A 4 -13.61 -3.67 -10.24
CA GLU A 4 -14.10 -2.27 -10.17
C GLU A 4 -12.99 -1.23 -10.29
N LYS A 5 -11.79 -1.54 -9.79
CA LYS A 5 -10.68 -0.58 -9.67
C LYS A 5 -9.45 -0.95 -10.53
N GLY A 6 -9.45 -2.12 -11.16
CA GLY A 6 -8.35 -2.58 -12.02
C GLY A 6 -7.05 -2.93 -11.27
N ILE A 7 -7.10 -3.10 -9.95
CA ILE A 7 -5.93 -3.43 -9.14
C ILE A 7 -5.78 -4.94 -9.12
N SER A 8 -4.65 -5.47 -9.61
CA SER A 8 -4.36 -6.90 -9.56
C SER A 8 -4.34 -7.41 -8.12
N ARG A 9 -4.93 -8.59 -7.90
CA ARG A 9 -4.91 -9.29 -6.61
C ARG A 9 -3.48 -9.50 -6.11
N ASP A 10 -2.58 -9.91 -6.98
CA ASP A 10 -1.18 -10.19 -6.62
C ASP A 10 -0.47 -8.96 -6.09
N VAL A 11 -0.65 -7.79 -6.71
CA VAL A 11 -0.08 -6.51 -6.24
C VAL A 11 -0.57 -6.15 -4.84
N VAL A 12 -1.84 -6.42 -4.54
CA VAL A 12 -2.41 -6.17 -3.20
C VAL A 12 -1.83 -7.16 -2.18
N LEU A 13 -1.70 -8.44 -2.54
CA LEU A 13 -1.14 -9.47 -1.66
C LEU A 13 0.33 -9.21 -1.35
N ASP A 14 1.16 -8.87 -2.33
CA ASP A 14 2.57 -8.52 -2.13
C ASP A 14 2.74 -7.31 -1.20
N ALA A 15 1.90 -6.28 -1.39
CA ALA A 15 1.91 -5.11 -0.54
C ALA A 15 1.46 -5.44 0.90
N LEU A 16 0.47 -6.31 1.06
CA LEU A 16 0.01 -6.80 2.36
C LEU A 16 1.10 -7.59 3.06
N GLU A 17 1.75 -8.53 2.38
CA GLU A 17 2.84 -9.33 2.92
C GLU A 17 3.96 -8.44 3.44
N SER A 18 4.46 -7.53 2.62
CA SER A 18 5.53 -6.59 2.98
C SER A 18 5.16 -5.73 4.18
N ALA A 19 3.93 -5.22 4.23
CA ALA A 19 3.45 -4.40 5.34
C ALA A 19 3.28 -5.20 6.64
N LEU A 20 2.80 -6.44 6.54
CA LEU A 20 2.63 -7.32 7.69
C LEU A 20 3.97 -7.77 8.28
N ILE A 21 4.96 -8.10 7.44
CA ILE A 21 6.33 -8.38 7.86
C ILE A 21 6.91 -7.16 8.61
N SER A 22 6.74 -5.96 8.06
CA SER A 22 7.20 -4.72 8.68
C SER A 22 6.50 -4.45 10.02
N ALA A 23 5.19 -4.67 10.08
CA ALA A 23 4.42 -4.52 11.31
C ALA A 23 4.85 -5.54 12.38
N TYR A 24 5.08 -6.79 11.98
CA TYR A 24 5.58 -7.83 12.88
C TYR A 24 6.95 -7.45 13.47
N LYS A 25 7.91 -7.10 12.61
CA LYS A 25 9.26 -6.67 13.04
C LYS A 25 9.22 -5.49 14.01
N LYS A 26 8.32 -4.52 13.75
CA LYS A 26 8.15 -3.34 14.60
C LYS A 26 7.60 -3.65 15.99
N HIS A 27 6.67 -4.60 16.08
CA HIS A 27 5.94 -4.88 17.33
C HIS A 27 6.55 -6.02 18.16
N PHE A 28 7.21 -6.98 17.52
CA PHE A 28 7.69 -8.21 18.16
C PHE A 28 9.21 -8.41 18.09
N GLY A 29 9.92 -7.49 17.45
CA GLY A 29 11.38 -7.54 17.31
C GLY A 29 11.85 -8.06 15.95
N ALA A 30 13.15 -8.00 15.73
CA ALA A 30 13.78 -8.37 14.47
C ALA A 30 13.96 -9.88 14.36
N VAL A 31 12.99 -10.56 13.79
CA VAL A 31 13.19 -11.91 13.25
C VAL A 31 13.74 -11.73 11.82
N HIS A 32 14.91 -12.28 11.54
CA HIS A 32 15.63 -11.98 10.30
C HIS A 32 14.97 -12.57 9.05
N ASP A 33 14.36 -13.75 9.14
CA ASP A 33 13.72 -14.41 8.00
C ASP A 33 12.34 -14.92 8.37
N ILE A 34 11.33 -14.16 7.94
CA ILE A 34 9.91 -14.50 8.15
C ILE A 34 9.13 -14.32 6.85
N SER A 35 8.14 -15.16 6.67
CA SER A 35 7.12 -15.04 5.62
C SER A 35 5.72 -14.96 6.22
N VAL A 36 4.79 -14.47 5.42
CA VAL A 36 3.37 -14.37 5.78
C VAL A 36 2.59 -15.37 4.94
N VAL A 37 1.81 -16.20 5.59
CA VAL A 37 0.92 -17.13 4.92
C VAL A 37 -0.52 -16.68 5.12
N PHE A 38 -1.22 -16.46 4.01
CA PHE A 38 -2.65 -16.16 3.98
C PHE A 38 -3.43 -17.45 3.79
N ASP A 39 -4.28 -17.79 4.73
CA ASP A 39 -5.25 -18.85 4.58
C ASP A 39 -6.50 -18.27 3.91
N GLU A 40 -6.73 -18.63 2.66
CA GLU A 40 -7.84 -18.09 1.87
C GLU A 40 -9.23 -18.57 2.35
N GLU A 41 -9.30 -19.72 2.98
CA GLU A 41 -10.59 -20.27 3.45
C GLU A 41 -11.02 -19.64 4.78
N SER A 42 -10.08 -19.55 5.71
CA SER A 42 -10.36 -19.01 7.06
C SER A 42 -10.14 -17.50 7.17
N GLY A 43 -9.41 -16.89 6.22
CA GLY A 43 -8.93 -15.50 6.31
C GLY A 43 -7.87 -15.32 7.39
N ALA A 44 -7.30 -16.40 7.92
CA ALA A 44 -6.27 -16.33 8.94
C ALA A 44 -4.92 -15.92 8.33
N ILE A 45 -4.18 -15.14 9.11
CA ILE A 45 -2.83 -14.69 8.74
C ILE A 45 -1.86 -15.37 9.71
N ARG A 46 -0.92 -16.15 9.16
CA ARG A 46 0.11 -16.84 9.93
C ARG A 46 1.49 -16.28 9.58
N ILE A 47 2.31 -16.14 10.60
CA ILE A 47 3.72 -15.74 10.47
C ILE A 47 4.57 -16.99 10.61
N ILE A 48 5.38 -17.24 9.61
CA ILE A 48 6.30 -18.37 9.55
C ILE A 48 7.73 -17.83 9.66
N ALA A 49 8.46 -18.31 10.64
CA ALA A 49 9.90 -18.06 10.77
C ALA A 49 10.68 -19.18 10.08
N HIS A 50 11.65 -18.80 9.29
CA HIS A 50 12.60 -19.71 8.65
C HIS A 50 13.86 -19.80 9.52
N LYS A 51 14.05 -20.94 10.20
CA LYS A 51 15.18 -21.15 11.10
C LYS A 51 16.14 -22.18 10.51
N LYS A 52 17.44 -21.86 10.58
CA LYS A 52 18.47 -22.76 10.12
C LYS A 52 18.76 -23.85 11.16
N VAL A 53 18.83 -25.11 10.73
CA VAL A 53 19.19 -26.24 11.60
C VAL A 53 20.69 -26.21 11.84
N VAL A 54 21.07 -26.15 13.10
CA VAL A 54 22.48 -26.13 13.55
C VAL A 54 22.73 -27.18 14.63
N GLU A 55 24.00 -27.51 14.84
CA GLU A 55 24.38 -28.42 15.92
C GLU A 55 24.33 -27.72 17.28
N GLU A 56 24.81 -26.47 17.36
CA GLU A 56 24.78 -25.62 18.54
C GLU A 56 24.09 -24.30 18.20
N VAL A 57 23.02 -23.97 18.93
CA VAL A 57 22.22 -22.77 18.74
C VAL A 57 22.91 -21.56 19.37
N LEU A 58 23.38 -20.63 18.54
CA LEU A 58 23.96 -19.36 18.98
C LEU A 58 22.90 -18.27 19.06
N ASP A 59 21.96 -18.26 18.12
CA ASP A 59 20.86 -17.31 18.07
C ASP A 59 19.50 -18.05 17.96
N ARG A 60 18.72 -18.00 19.03
CA ARG A 60 17.40 -18.66 19.08
C ARG A 60 16.37 -18.06 18.13
N GLU A 61 16.60 -16.87 17.59
CA GLU A 61 15.67 -16.24 16.66
C GLU A 61 15.84 -16.80 15.23
N THR A 62 17.07 -17.07 14.82
CA THR A 62 17.43 -17.50 13.47
C THR A 62 17.81 -18.99 13.36
N GLU A 63 18.09 -19.64 14.48
CA GLU A 63 18.61 -21.00 14.52
C GLU A 63 17.72 -21.93 15.36
N ILE A 64 17.79 -23.21 15.05
CA ILE A 64 17.14 -24.30 15.79
C ILE A 64 18.09 -25.49 15.89
N SER A 65 18.07 -26.19 17.03
CA SER A 65 18.84 -27.42 17.18
C SER A 65 18.31 -28.54 16.30
N LEU A 66 19.18 -29.46 15.88
CA LEU A 66 18.78 -30.64 15.12
C LEU A 66 17.72 -31.48 15.86
N ASP A 67 17.84 -31.60 17.19
CA ASP A 67 16.90 -32.35 17.99
C ASP A 67 15.50 -31.74 18.01
N ASP A 68 15.42 -30.40 18.08
CA ASP A 68 14.13 -29.70 18.03
C ASP A 68 13.56 -29.66 16.58
N ALA A 69 14.39 -29.51 15.57
CA ALA A 69 13.98 -29.60 14.17
C ALA A 69 13.37 -30.99 13.87
N ARG A 70 13.95 -32.05 14.38
CA ARG A 70 13.45 -33.43 14.22
C ARG A 70 12.13 -33.70 14.91
N LYS A 71 11.78 -32.93 15.94
CA LYS A 71 10.44 -33.00 16.57
C LYS A 71 9.35 -32.41 15.63
N VAL A 72 9.69 -31.43 14.78
CA VAL A 72 8.78 -30.88 13.78
C VAL A 72 8.61 -31.86 12.62
N SER A 73 9.71 -32.38 12.09
CA SER A 73 9.72 -33.46 11.07
C SER A 73 11.04 -34.24 11.15
N GLY A 74 10.94 -35.56 11.17
CA GLY A 74 12.11 -36.46 11.29
C GLY A 74 13.08 -36.44 10.08
N LYS A 75 12.90 -35.56 9.11
CA LYS A 75 13.62 -35.51 7.84
C LYS A 75 14.72 -34.42 7.79
N TYR A 76 14.82 -33.57 8.81
CA TYR A 76 15.76 -32.46 8.79
C TYR A 76 17.18 -32.89 9.18
N ASP A 77 18.17 -32.32 8.47
CA ASP A 77 19.59 -32.45 8.75
C ASP A 77 20.22 -31.07 9.00
N ILE A 78 21.45 -31.08 9.54
CA ILE A 78 22.20 -29.84 9.82
C ILE A 78 22.41 -29.07 8.51
N GLY A 79 22.04 -27.79 8.53
CA GLY A 79 22.11 -26.87 7.37
C GLY A 79 20.77 -26.67 6.68
N ASP A 80 19.77 -27.50 6.95
CA ASP A 80 18.41 -27.32 6.43
C ASP A 80 17.74 -26.09 7.02
N THR A 81 16.64 -25.65 6.38
CA THR A 81 15.76 -24.59 6.89
C THR A 81 14.44 -25.20 7.33
N VAL A 82 14.04 -24.89 8.56
CA VAL A 82 12.76 -25.31 9.16
C VAL A 82 11.80 -24.14 9.20
N GLU A 83 10.58 -24.37 8.76
CA GLU A 83 9.49 -23.42 8.85
C GLU A 83 8.74 -23.64 10.18
N ILE A 84 8.67 -22.60 11.00
CA ILE A 84 8.02 -22.63 12.31
C ILE A 84 6.99 -21.52 12.39
N GLU A 85 5.75 -21.88 12.73
CA GLU A 85 4.74 -20.87 12.99
C GLU A 85 5.03 -20.12 14.29
N VAL A 86 5.17 -18.79 14.17
CA VAL A 86 5.49 -17.89 15.30
C VAL A 86 4.43 -16.79 15.48
N THR A 87 3.22 -17.03 15.02
CA THR A 87 2.11 -16.08 15.06
C THR A 87 1.72 -15.75 16.50
N PRO A 88 1.96 -14.51 17.00
CA PRO A 88 1.52 -14.15 18.34
C PRO A 88 -0.01 -14.01 18.41
N ALA A 89 -0.61 -14.39 19.53
CA ALA A 89 -2.07 -14.30 19.71
C ALA A 89 -2.64 -12.87 19.53
N SER A 90 -1.84 -11.83 19.81
CA SER A 90 -2.22 -10.42 19.62
C SER A 90 -2.03 -9.91 18.20
N PHE A 91 -1.36 -10.67 17.33
CA PHE A 91 -1.01 -10.21 15.97
C PHE A 91 -2.25 -9.99 15.09
N GLY A 92 -3.32 -10.72 15.29
CA GLY A 92 -4.54 -10.59 14.48
C GLY A 92 -5.11 -9.18 14.43
N ARG A 93 -5.04 -8.41 15.52
CA ARG A 93 -5.48 -7.00 15.54
C ARG A 93 -4.56 -6.11 14.72
N ILE A 94 -3.26 -6.30 14.85
CA ILE A 94 -2.25 -5.55 14.10
C ILE A 94 -2.38 -5.86 12.62
N ALA A 95 -2.52 -7.12 12.28
CA ALA A 95 -2.71 -7.58 10.91
C ALA A 95 -3.96 -6.98 10.26
N ALA A 96 -5.10 -6.98 10.96
CA ALA A 96 -6.35 -6.40 10.46
C ALA A 96 -6.25 -4.88 10.22
N GLN A 97 -5.60 -4.15 11.13
CA GLN A 97 -5.38 -2.70 10.96
C GLN A 97 -4.42 -2.41 9.79
N THR A 98 -3.32 -3.15 9.70
CA THR A 98 -2.34 -3.02 8.62
C THR A 98 -2.98 -3.34 7.27
N ALA A 99 -3.72 -4.45 7.18
CA ALA A 99 -4.41 -4.84 5.96
C ALA A 99 -5.39 -3.78 5.49
N ARG A 100 -6.21 -3.24 6.40
CA ARG A 100 -7.14 -2.14 6.07
C ARG A 100 -6.41 -0.92 5.52
N GLN A 101 -5.31 -0.52 6.14
CA GLN A 101 -4.52 0.64 5.72
C GLN A 101 -3.92 0.43 4.33
N VAL A 102 -3.32 -0.74 4.08
CA VAL A 102 -2.71 -1.09 2.77
C VAL A 102 -3.76 -1.11 1.67
N VAL A 103 -4.91 -1.75 1.91
CA VAL A 103 -6.00 -1.80 0.92
C VAL A 103 -6.50 -0.40 0.58
N LEU A 104 -6.75 0.44 1.58
CA LEU A 104 -7.18 1.82 1.35
C LEU A 104 -6.13 2.63 0.58
N GLN A 105 -4.86 2.47 0.91
CA GLN A 105 -3.77 3.13 0.21
C GLN A 105 -3.71 2.71 -1.26
N ARG A 106 -3.81 1.41 -1.56
CA ARG A 106 -3.82 0.90 -2.95
C ARG A 106 -5.02 1.38 -3.76
N ILE A 107 -6.19 1.50 -3.11
CA ILE A 107 -7.37 2.07 -3.76
C ILE A 107 -7.13 3.54 -4.14
N HIS A 108 -6.60 4.34 -3.21
CA HIS A 108 -6.30 5.75 -3.49
C HIS A 108 -5.21 5.93 -4.56
N GLU A 109 -4.18 5.09 -4.56
CA GLU A 109 -3.14 5.09 -5.60
C GLU A 109 -3.75 4.79 -6.98
N ALA A 110 -4.57 3.74 -7.09
CA ALA A 110 -5.23 3.39 -8.34
C ALA A 110 -6.23 4.45 -8.84
N GLU A 111 -6.97 5.08 -7.92
CA GLU A 111 -7.86 6.21 -8.26
C GLU A 111 -7.05 7.39 -8.79
N ARG A 112 -5.90 7.68 -8.18
CA ARG A 112 -5.00 8.73 -8.64
C ARG A 112 -4.39 8.43 -10.02
N GLU A 113 -3.90 7.21 -10.22
CA GLU A 113 -3.35 6.77 -11.52
C GLU A 113 -4.39 6.85 -12.63
N LYS A 114 -5.63 6.43 -12.32
CA LYS A 114 -6.74 6.53 -13.26
C LYS A 114 -7.03 7.99 -13.61
N MET A 115 -7.09 8.88 -12.61
CA MET A 115 -7.27 10.31 -12.86
C MET A 115 -6.12 10.87 -13.73
N VAL A 116 -4.87 10.57 -13.38
CA VAL A 116 -3.72 11.01 -14.19
C VAL A 116 -3.84 10.51 -15.62
N SER A 117 -4.19 9.24 -15.85
CA SER A 117 -4.38 8.68 -17.19
C SER A 117 -5.51 9.36 -17.97
N GLU A 118 -6.67 9.60 -17.32
CA GLU A 118 -7.80 10.28 -17.98
C GLU A 118 -7.49 11.74 -18.35
N TYR A 119 -6.62 12.41 -17.58
CA TYR A 119 -6.26 13.81 -17.84
C TYR A 119 -4.97 13.98 -18.65
N SER A 120 -4.09 12.96 -18.68
CA SER A 120 -2.88 12.98 -19.52
C SER A 120 -3.21 13.12 -21.01
N ASP A 121 -4.33 12.55 -21.45
CA ASP A 121 -4.82 12.71 -22.82
C ASP A 121 -5.36 14.11 -23.12
N ARG A 122 -5.56 14.95 -22.10
CA ARG A 122 -6.05 16.35 -22.20
C ARG A 122 -4.99 17.39 -21.88
N GLU A 123 -3.78 16.95 -21.59
CA GLU A 123 -2.63 17.84 -21.45
C GLU A 123 -2.43 18.62 -22.75
N ASN A 124 -2.22 19.93 -22.66
CA ASN A 124 -2.16 20.84 -23.77
C ASN A 124 -3.49 21.08 -24.53
N ASP A 125 -4.64 20.77 -23.92
CA ASP A 125 -5.95 21.07 -24.49
C ASP A 125 -6.66 22.20 -23.72
N ILE A 126 -7.68 22.79 -24.35
CA ILE A 126 -8.51 23.83 -23.75
C ILE A 126 -9.75 23.21 -23.13
N ALA A 127 -9.83 23.27 -21.81
CA ALA A 127 -11.00 22.81 -21.05
C ALA A 127 -11.89 23.97 -20.58
N THR A 128 -13.16 23.65 -20.29
CA THR A 128 -14.06 24.59 -19.61
C THR A 128 -14.09 24.29 -18.13
N ALA A 129 -13.62 25.23 -17.33
CA ALA A 129 -13.58 25.14 -15.88
C ALA A 129 -14.63 26.01 -15.21
N VAL A 130 -15.13 25.59 -14.07
CA VAL A 130 -16.04 26.35 -13.18
C VAL A 130 -15.29 26.80 -11.95
N VAL A 131 -15.36 28.08 -11.60
CA VAL A 131 -14.75 28.57 -10.36
C VAL A 131 -15.57 28.09 -9.17
N ARG A 132 -14.98 27.29 -8.28
CA ARG A 132 -15.61 26.75 -7.06
C ARG A 132 -15.36 27.63 -5.85
N ARG A 133 -14.12 28.08 -5.67
CA ARG A 133 -13.74 28.96 -4.56
C ARG A 133 -12.46 29.74 -4.90
N ILE A 134 -12.22 30.79 -4.16
CA ILE A 134 -10.99 31.59 -4.26
C ILE A 134 -10.34 31.58 -2.88
N GLU A 135 -9.13 31.05 -2.80
CA GLU A 135 -8.38 30.97 -1.56
C GLU A 135 -7.08 31.78 -1.67
N ARG A 136 -6.99 32.83 -0.86
CA ARG A 136 -5.88 33.79 -0.88
C ARG A 136 -5.72 34.45 -2.25
N ARG A 137 -4.90 33.88 -3.13
CA ARG A 137 -4.68 34.36 -4.51
C ARG A 137 -4.87 33.25 -5.55
N ASN A 138 -5.15 32.02 -5.10
CA ASN A 138 -5.40 30.87 -5.96
C ASN A 138 -6.88 30.81 -6.31
N VAL A 139 -7.19 30.50 -7.56
CA VAL A 139 -8.56 30.23 -7.99
C VAL A 139 -8.74 28.72 -8.10
N MET A 140 -9.60 28.17 -7.26
CA MET A 140 -9.93 26.74 -7.29
C MET A 140 -10.99 26.53 -8.38
N LEU A 141 -10.64 25.73 -9.34
CA LEU A 141 -11.46 25.41 -10.51
C LEU A 141 -11.96 23.97 -10.42
N GLU A 142 -13.05 23.69 -11.07
CA GLU A 142 -13.50 22.33 -11.34
C GLU A 142 -13.59 22.13 -12.86
N ILE A 143 -12.91 21.09 -13.33
CA ILE A 143 -12.91 20.64 -14.72
C ILE A 143 -13.49 19.21 -14.72
N ASP A 144 -14.64 19.00 -15.33
CA ASP A 144 -15.32 17.70 -15.46
C ASP A 144 -15.45 16.92 -14.12
N GLY A 145 -15.70 17.66 -13.02
CA GLY A 145 -15.84 17.08 -11.69
C GLY A 145 -14.55 16.95 -10.88
N THR A 146 -13.40 17.29 -11.45
CA THR A 146 -12.10 17.28 -10.76
C THR A 146 -11.67 18.67 -10.35
N GLU A 147 -11.22 18.80 -9.09
CA GLU A 147 -10.71 20.08 -8.58
C GLU A 147 -9.29 20.35 -9.09
N SER A 148 -9.10 21.53 -9.66
CA SER A 148 -7.85 22.05 -10.17
C SER A 148 -7.53 23.41 -9.59
N VAL A 149 -6.28 23.85 -9.67
CA VAL A 149 -5.79 25.13 -9.14
C VAL A 149 -5.25 25.98 -10.25
N LEU A 150 -5.77 27.22 -10.38
CA LEU A 150 -5.19 28.24 -11.23
C LEU A 150 -4.33 29.19 -10.37
N MET A 151 -3.02 29.04 -10.49
CA MET A 151 -2.05 29.81 -9.72
C MET A 151 -2.01 31.29 -10.14
N PRO A 152 -1.61 32.22 -9.27
CA PRO A 152 -1.61 33.65 -9.58
C PRO A 152 -0.77 34.07 -10.79
N ASN A 153 0.28 33.32 -11.10
CA ASN A 153 1.16 33.53 -12.26
C ASN A 153 0.53 33.06 -13.56
N GLU A 154 -0.51 32.24 -13.51
CA GLU A 154 -1.22 31.68 -14.65
C GLU A 154 -2.56 32.38 -14.90
N GLN A 155 -2.97 33.24 -13.97
CA GLN A 155 -4.20 34.01 -14.08
C GLN A 155 -4.05 35.14 -15.07
N VAL A 156 -5.08 35.35 -15.89
CA VAL A 156 -5.16 36.50 -16.78
C VAL A 156 -5.47 37.74 -15.96
N ARG A 157 -4.59 38.75 -15.99
CA ARG A 157 -4.70 39.97 -15.15
C ARG A 157 -5.96 40.79 -15.39
N ALA A 158 -6.54 40.68 -16.60
CA ALA A 158 -7.77 41.38 -16.96
C ALA A 158 -9.03 40.69 -16.46
N ASP A 159 -8.95 39.40 -16.09
CA ASP A 159 -10.10 38.62 -15.70
C ASP A 159 -10.41 38.79 -14.19
N ARG A 160 -11.70 38.91 -13.91
CA ARG A 160 -12.22 38.94 -12.53
C ARG A 160 -12.93 37.64 -12.25
N TYR A 161 -12.17 36.67 -11.74
CA TYR A 161 -12.70 35.35 -11.41
C TYR A 161 -13.79 35.47 -10.33
N LYS A 162 -14.97 34.90 -10.59
CA LYS A 162 -16.06 34.85 -9.62
C LYS A 162 -16.55 33.43 -9.47
N VAL A 163 -16.90 33.07 -8.23
CA VAL A 163 -17.43 31.77 -7.91
C VAL A 163 -18.71 31.49 -8.72
N GLY A 164 -18.76 30.31 -9.35
CA GLY A 164 -19.86 29.86 -10.20
C GLY A 164 -19.71 30.24 -11.69
N GLU A 165 -18.79 31.14 -12.06
CA GLU A 165 -18.54 31.47 -13.46
C GLU A 165 -17.68 30.42 -14.17
N ARG A 166 -17.85 30.33 -15.50
CA ARG A 166 -17.11 29.39 -16.37
C ARG A 166 -16.04 30.12 -17.15
N TYR A 167 -14.85 29.54 -17.16
CA TYR A 167 -13.69 30.04 -17.92
C TYR A 167 -13.13 28.95 -18.80
N LYS A 168 -12.55 29.35 -19.94
CA LYS A 168 -11.72 28.44 -20.72
C LYS A 168 -10.30 28.51 -20.19
N VAL A 169 -9.77 27.34 -19.82
CA VAL A 169 -8.44 27.20 -19.26
C VAL A 169 -7.62 26.26 -20.13
N PHE A 170 -6.35 26.54 -20.23
CA PHE A 170 -5.39 25.64 -20.84
C PHE A 170 -4.83 24.70 -19.80
N VAL A 171 -4.93 23.40 -20.04
CA VAL A 171 -4.44 22.38 -19.10
C VAL A 171 -2.95 22.20 -19.33
N ILE A 172 -2.14 22.50 -18.30
CA ILE A 172 -0.66 22.45 -18.38
C ILE A 172 -0.15 21.13 -17.79
N GLU A 173 -0.69 20.73 -16.63
CA GLU A 173 -0.31 19.54 -15.86
C GLU A 173 -1.49 19.03 -15.04
#